data_38ba6c734386cb0265a31c2f6112d849
#
_entry.id   38ba6c734386cb0265a31c2f6112d849
#
_cell.length_a   1.000
_cell.length_b   1.000
_cell.length_c   1.000
_cell.angle_alpha   90.00
_cell.angle_beta   90.00
_cell.angle_gamma   90.00
#
_symmetry.space_group_name_H-M   'P 1'
#
loop_
_entity.id
_entity.type
_entity.pdbx_description
1 polymer ?
#
loop_
_entity_poly.entity_id
_entity_poly.type
_entity_poly.pdbx_seq_one_letter_code
_entity_poly.pdbx_strand_id
1 'polypeptide(L)'
;GCKKGKSCEEIGQFVLETLEQEQIFIQAVTALATIDLKKEEPGFLEFVKKYGLDFLTYPKEVLKEVPGTFSGSAFVSQTVGVDNVCERAALAACRKEDKEKIKQPGCGSEGKEKSYMQQNCDSRENQKKMLVQGRLLLKKKAKDGMTLAIAEREWSVRFDET
;
A
#
# COMPACT_ATOMS: atom_id res chain seq x y z
N GLY A 1 0.34 -8.79 2.67
CA GLY A 1 0.97 -9.76 1.75
C GLY A 1 0.41 -11.17 1.91
N CYS A 2 0.47 -11.97 0.84
CA CYS A 2 0.01 -13.36 0.88
C CYS A 2 0.84 -14.26 -0.02
N LYS A 3 0.81 -15.57 0.24
CA LYS A 3 1.24 -16.59 -0.72
C LYS A 3 0.35 -16.50 -1.97
N LYS A 4 0.88 -16.88 -3.14
CA LYS A 4 0.14 -16.93 -4.41
C LYS A 4 -1.09 -17.85 -4.29
N GLY A 5 -2.22 -17.41 -4.85
CA GLY A 5 -3.45 -18.22 -4.95
C GLY A 5 -4.33 -18.19 -3.70
N LYS A 6 -4.12 -17.26 -2.78
CA LYS A 6 -5.04 -17.03 -1.66
C LYS A 6 -6.36 -16.45 -2.16
N SER A 7 -7.49 -17.04 -1.74
CA SER A 7 -8.82 -16.57 -2.15
C SER A 7 -9.24 -15.28 -1.44
N CYS A 8 -10.23 -14.60 -2.00
CA CYS A 8 -10.85 -13.42 -1.38
C CYS A 8 -11.42 -13.74 0.01
N GLU A 9 -12.01 -14.94 0.18
CA GLU A 9 -12.58 -15.40 1.46
C GLU A 9 -11.51 -15.59 2.52
N GLU A 10 -10.38 -16.26 2.19
CA GLU A 10 -9.27 -16.46 3.12
C GLU A 10 -8.65 -15.14 3.55
N ILE A 11 -8.43 -14.24 2.59
CA ILE A 11 -7.92 -12.89 2.84
C ILE A 11 -8.90 -12.10 3.69
N GLY A 12 -10.19 -12.13 3.33
CA GLY A 12 -11.26 -11.44 4.04
C GLY A 12 -11.41 -11.91 5.48
N GLN A 13 -11.41 -13.21 5.71
CA GLN A 13 -11.47 -13.77 7.06
C GLN A 13 -10.31 -13.28 7.92
N PHE A 14 -9.07 -13.38 7.41
CA PHE A 14 -7.89 -12.95 8.16
C PHE A 14 -7.90 -11.44 8.46
N VAL A 15 -8.29 -10.61 7.47
CA VAL A 15 -8.37 -9.15 7.64
C VAL A 15 -9.46 -8.79 8.64
N LEU A 16 -10.68 -9.32 8.48
CA LEU A 16 -11.81 -8.97 9.35
C LEU A 16 -11.59 -9.45 10.79
N GLU A 17 -11.11 -10.67 11.01
CA GLU A 17 -10.74 -11.17 12.36
C GLU A 17 -9.69 -10.26 13.01
N THR A 18 -8.71 -9.78 12.22
CA THR A 18 -7.66 -8.90 12.75
C THR A 18 -8.21 -7.52 13.09
N LEU A 19 -9.04 -6.94 12.22
CA LEU A 19 -9.68 -5.64 12.47
C LEU A 19 -10.57 -5.68 13.71
N GLU A 20 -11.34 -6.76 13.90
CA GLU A 20 -12.18 -6.96 15.09
C GLU A 20 -11.35 -7.02 16.38
N GLN A 21 -10.23 -7.75 16.36
CA GLN A 21 -9.32 -7.81 17.51
C GLN A 21 -8.71 -6.46 17.89
N GLU A 22 -8.44 -5.61 16.88
CA GLU A 22 -7.93 -4.25 17.05
C GLU A 22 -9.05 -3.21 17.25
N GLN A 23 -10.32 -3.63 17.31
CA GLN A 23 -11.51 -2.76 17.46
C GLN A 23 -11.61 -1.71 16.34
N ILE A 24 -11.22 -2.08 15.12
CA ILE A 24 -11.29 -1.24 13.91
C ILE A 24 -12.42 -1.72 13.01
N PHE A 25 -13.33 -0.83 12.64
CA PHE A 25 -14.37 -1.14 11.67
C PHE A 25 -13.82 -1.14 10.25
N ILE A 26 -14.25 -2.09 9.40
CA ILE A 26 -13.82 -2.17 8.00
C ILE A 26 -14.13 -0.87 7.23
N GLN A 27 -15.17 -0.14 7.61
CA GLN A 27 -15.54 1.15 7.02
C GLN A 27 -14.50 2.27 7.27
N ALA A 28 -13.65 2.10 8.28
CA ALA A 28 -12.55 3.02 8.54
C ALA A 28 -11.31 2.74 7.66
N VAL A 29 -11.28 1.58 6.99
CA VAL A 29 -10.19 1.21 6.08
C VAL A 29 -10.43 1.87 4.72
N THR A 30 -9.44 2.59 4.23
CA THR A 30 -9.53 3.31 2.94
C THR A 30 -8.78 2.62 1.81
N ALA A 31 -7.72 1.91 2.11
CA ALA A 31 -6.86 1.30 1.10
C ALA A 31 -6.27 -0.03 1.55
N LEU A 32 -6.02 -0.92 0.59
CA LEU A 32 -5.14 -2.07 0.70
C LEU A 32 -3.85 -1.77 -0.05
N ALA A 33 -2.71 -1.85 0.65
CA ALA A 33 -1.41 -1.57 0.07
C ALA A 33 -0.50 -2.82 0.07
N THR A 34 0.25 -3.01 -1.02
CA THR A 34 1.17 -4.15 -1.17
C THR A 34 2.31 -3.82 -2.12
N ILE A 35 3.18 -4.78 -2.38
CA ILE A 35 4.25 -4.68 -3.38
C ILE A 35 3.72 -4.98 -4.79
N ASP A 36 4.30 -4.37 -5.82
CA ASP A 36 3.91 -4.53 -7.23
C ASP A 36 3.85 -5.97 -7.73
N LEU A 37 4.68 -6.86 -7.17
CA LEU A 37 4.63 -8.29 -7.47
C LEU A 37 3.27 -8.94 -7.18
N LYS A 38 2.40 -8.26 -6.43
CA LYS A 38 1.06 -8.72 -6.03
C LYS A 38 -0.09 -7.94 -6.68
N LYS A 39 0.22 -7.06 -7.64
CA LYS A 39 -0.78 -6.20 -8.29
C LYS A 39 -1.87 -6.98 -9.05
N GLU A 40 -1.56 -8.18 -9.51
CA GLU A 40 -2.47 -9.06 -10.28
C GLU A 40 -2.99 -10.25 -9.45
N GLU A 41 -2.81 -10.24 -8.14
CA GLU A 41 -3.30 -11.33 -7.28
C GLU A 41 -4.83 -11.28 -7.20
N PRO A 42 -5.57 -12.29 -7.73
CA PRO A 42 -7.03 -12.23 -7.84
C PRO A 42 -7.73 -12.00 -6.51
N GLY A 43 -7.25 -12.66 -5.45
CA GLY A 43 -7.84 -12.52 -4.12
C GLY A 43 -7.78 -11.10 -3.57
N PHE A 44 -6.72 -10.32 -3.87
CA PHE A 44 -6.66 -8.91 -3.50
C PHE A 44 -7.61 -8.05 -4.34
N LEU A 45 -7.67 -8.28 -5.65
CA LEU A 45 -8.53 -7.52 -6.54
C LEU A 45 -10.02 -7.71 -6.20
N GLU A 46 -10.42 -8.94 -5.90
CA GLU A 46 -11.78 -9.26 -5.45
C GLU A 46 -12.08 -8.64 -4.08
N PHE A 47 -11.11 -8.71 -3.15
CA PHE A 47 -11.26 -8.15 -1.81
C PHE A 47 -11.46 -6.63 -1.85
N VAL A 48 -10.62 -5.88 -2.57
CA VAL A 48 -10.74 -4.42 -2.65
C VAL A 48 -12.03 -4.00 -3.35
N LYS A 49 -12.46 -4.73 -4.37
CA LYS A 49 -13.74 -4.51 -5.05
C LYS A 49 -14.93 -4.74 -4.10
N LYS A 50 -14.90 -5.83 -3.34
CA LYS A 50 -15.97 -6.20 -2.39
C LYS A 50 -16.18 -5.15 -1.30
N TYR A 51 -15.09 -4.56 -0.79
CA TYR A 51 -15.14 -3.60 0.32
C TYR A 51 -14.98 -2.14 -0.12
N GLY A 52 -14.86 -1.86 -1.42
CA GLY A 52 -14.75 -0.50 -1.95
C GLY A 52 -13.46 0.20 -1.54
N LEU A 53 -12.34 -0.54 -1.45
CA LEU A 53 -11.05 -0.02 -1.02
C LEU A 53 -10.20 0.42 -2.21
N ASP A 54 -9.36 1.44 -2.02
CA ASP A 54 -8.30 1.73 -2.97
C ASP A 54 -7.24 0.61 -2.94
N PHE A 55 -6.77 0.19 -4.12
CA PHE A 55 -5.68 -0.79 -4.22
C PHE A 55 -4.39 -0.09 -4.60
N LEU A 56 -3.43 -0.03 -3.67
CA LEU A 56 -2.15 0.66 -3.85
C LEU A 56 -1.02 -0.36 -3.95
N THR A 57 -0.21 -0.25 -5.00
CA THR A 57 0.96 -1.10 -5.17
C THR A 57 2.22 -0.25 -5.29
N TYR A 58 3.30 -0.73 -4.70
CA TYR A 58 4.56 0.00 -4.64
C TYR A 58 5.72 -0.85 -5.14
N PRO A 59 6.64 -0.29 -5.95
CA PRO A 59 7.87 -0.95 -6.30
C PRO A 59 8.76 -1.15 -5.05
N LYS A 60 9.58 -2.18 -5.07
CA LYS A 60 10.47 -2.53 -3.95
C LYS A 60 11.41 -1.39 -3.55
N GLU A 61 11.83 -0.58 -4.50
CA GLU A 61 12.69 0.59 -4.28
C GLU A 61 12.03 1.60 -3.35
N VAL A 62 10.76 1.94 -3.63
CA VAL A 62 9.96 2.85 -2.80
C VAL A 62 9.76 2.28 -1.40
N LEU A 63 9.50 0.98 -1.28
CA LEU A 63 9.31 0.34 0.02
C LEU A 63 10.59 0.34 0.86
N LYS A 64 11.78 0.23 0.25
CA LYS A 64 13.06 0.33 0.94
C LYS A 64 13.30 1.71 1.57
N GLU A 65 12.82 2.76 0.92
CA GLU A 65 12.98 4.14 1.36
C GLU A 65 12.02 4.55 2.51
N VAL A 66 11.03 3.71 2.82
CA VAL A 66 10.13 3.99 3.95
C VAL A 66 10.91 4.01 5.26
N PRO A 67 10.97 5.15 5.95
CA PRO A 67 11.71 5.26 7.21
C PRO A 67 11.00 4.49 8.32
N GLY A 68 11.76 3.90 9.22
CA GLY A 68 11.24 3.21 10.39
C GLY A 68 12.06 1.99 10.78
N THR A 69 11.77 1.45 11.95
CA THR A 69 12.34 0.19 12.43
C THR A 69 11.31 -0.92 12.21
N PHE A 70 11.63 -1.86 11.34
CA PHE A 70 10.74 -2.94 10.95
C PHE A 70 11.25 -4.28 11.43
N SER A 71 10.32 -5.21 11.74
CA SER A 71 10.67 -6.57 12.08
C SER A 71 11.20 -7.29 10.83
N GLY A 72 12.48 -7.55 10.76
CA GLY A 72 13.09 -8.24 9.63
C GLY A 72 12.57 -9.68 9.49
N SER A 73 12.38 -10.13 8.25
CA SER A 73 12.20 -11.55 7.92
C SER A 73 13.28 -11.93 6.92
N ALA A 74 14.23 -12.74 7.35
CA ALA A 74 15.34 -13.19 6.51
C ALA A 74 14.86 -13.84 5.20
N PHE A 75 13.76 -14.59 5.26
CA PHE A 75 13.16 -15.23 4.06
C PHE A 75 12.63 -14.21 3.05
N VAL A 76 11.93 -13.19 3.51
CA VAL A 76 11.34 -12.15 2.62
C VAL A 76 12.44 -11.28 2.05
N SER A 77 13.46 -10.97 2.83
CA SER A 77 14.61 -10.20 2.37
C SER A 77 15.38 -10.92 1.24
N GLN A 78 15.54 -12.23 1.32
CA GLN A 78 16.21 -13.03 0.27
C GLN A 78 15.37 -13.14 -1.02
N THR A 79 14.04 -13.25 -0.90
CA THR A 79 13.17 -13.53 -2.05
C THR A 79 12.76 -12.25 -2.77
N VAL A 80 12.45 -11.19 -2.04
CA VAL A 80 11.89 -9.93 -2.57
C VAL A 80 12.90 -8.79 -2.50
N GLY A 81 13.95 -8.94 -1.68
CA GLY A 81 14.97 -7.91 -1.47
C GLY A 81 14.49 -6.73 -0.61
N VAL A 82 13.34 -6.87 0.04
CA VAL A 82 12.79 -5.91 1.00
C VAL A 82 12.30 -6.68 2.22
N ASP A 83 12.78 -6.31 3.38
CA ASP A 83 12.27 -6.84 4.64
C ASP A 83 10.90 -6.21 4.96
N ASN A 84 10.03 -6.97 5.59
CA ASN A 84 8.74 -6.49 6.11
C ASN A 84 7.89 -5.64 5.15
N VAL A 85 7.59 -6.19 3.98
CA VAL A 85 6.78 -5.53 2.93
C VAL A 85 5.44 -4.99 3.48
N CYS A 86 4.76 -5.72 4.37
CA CYS A 86 3.42 -5.32 4.81
C CYS A 86 3.43 -4.04 5.67
N GLU A 87 4.38 -3.87 6.60
CA GLU A 87 4.48 -2.65 7.40
C GLU A 87 4.93 -1.46 6.55
N ARG A 88 5.91 -1.68 5.66
CA ARG A 88 6.39 -0.63 4.75
C ARG A 88 5.30 -0.17 3.78
N ALA A 89 4.52 -1.10 3.20
CA ALA A 89 3.43 -0.76 2.30
C ALA A 89 2.29 -0.02 3.03
N ALA A 90 1.95 -0.42 4.25
CA ALA A 90 0.95 0.26 5.06
C ALA A 90 1.35 1.71 5.36
N LEU A 91 2.62 1.95 5.74
CA LEU A 91 3.14 3.30 5.96
C LEU A 91 3.29 4.11 4.67
N ALA A 92 3.68 3.48 3.56
CA ALA A 92 3.75 4.14 2.26
C ALA A 92 2.37 4.70 1.86
N ALA A 93 1.29 3.95 2.10
CA ALA A 93 -0.07 4.37 1.82
C ALA A 93 -0.56 5.58 2.65
N CYS A 94 0.13 5.92 3.73
CA CYS A 94 -0.16 7.09 4.55
C CYS A 94 0.42 8.41 4.00
N ARG A 95 1.18 8.38 2.89
CA ARG A 95 1.77 9.58 2.27
C ARG A 95 0.72 10.42 1.56
N LYS A 96 0.84 11.74 1.62
CA LYS A 96 -0.12 12.65 0.97
C LYS A 96 -0.04 12.69 -0.57
N GLU A 97 1.09 12.30 -1.15
CA GLU A 97 1.39 12.54 -2.58
C GLU A 97 0.85 11.47 -3.54
N ASP A 98 0.32 10.35 -3.03
CA ASP A 98 -0.03 9.21 -3.89
C ASP A 98 -1.45 9.26 -4.50
N LYS A 99 -2.24 10.32 -4.24
CA LYS A 99 -3.61 10.40 -4.80
C LYS A 99 -3.69 10.76 -6.29
N GLU A 100 -2.61 11.21 -6.93
CA GLU A 100 -2.66 11.68 -8.31
C GLU A 100 -2.26 10.67 -9.39
N LYS A 101 -1.75 9.48 -9.05
CA LYS A 101 -1.14 8.58 -10.06
C LYS A 101 -1.82 7.26 -10.35
N ILE A 102 -2.94 6.93 -9.73
CA ILE A 102 -3.65 5.69 -10.09
C ILE A 102 -5.12 6.00 -10.40
N LYS A 103 -5.35 6.71 -11.51
CA LYS A 103 -6.59 6.52 -12.26
C LYS A 103 -6.44 5.21 -13.02
N GLN A 104 -7.21 4.20 -12.63
CA GLN A 104 -7.40 3.01 -13.44
C GLN A 104 -7.79 3.44 -14.86
N PRO A 105 -7.25 2.82 -15.92
CA PRO A 105 -7.78 3.03 -17.25
C PRO A 105 -9.16 2.40 -17.33
N GLY A 106 -10.18 3.20 -17.10
CA GLY A 106 -11.55 2.91 -17.49
C GLY A 106 -11.61 2.83 -19.01
N CYS A 107 -12.18 1.74 -19.49
CA CYS A 107 -12.59 1.44 -20.84
C CYS A 107 -12.90 2.68 -21.70
N GLY A 108 -12.28 2.77 -22.89
CA GLY A 108 -12.90 3.42 -24.07
C GLY A 108 -12.14 4.60 -24.66
N SER A 109 -11.71 4.34 -25.86
CA SER A 109 -11.55 5.14 -27.08
C SER A 109 -10.16 5.67 -27.44
N GLU A 110 -9.80 5.20 -28.59
CA GLU A 110 -8.76 5.48 -29.58
C GLU A 110 -8.12 6.88 -29.61
N GLY A 111 -6.79 6.87 -29.80
CA GLY A 111 -6.12 7.80 -30.72
C GLY A 111 -5.22 8.86 -30.10
N LYS A 112 -3.97 8.64 -30.18
CA LYS A 112 -2.85 9.48 -30.66
C LYS A 112 -1.58 9.31 -29.81
N GLU A 113 -0.60 8.71 -30.48
CA GLU A 113 0.81 8.77 -30.09
C GLU A 113 1.25 10.23 -29.88
N LYS A 114 1.83 10.52 -28.74
CA LYS A 114 2.76 11.64 -28.57
C LYS A 114 3.98 11.15 -27.80
N SER A 115 5.07 11.10 -28.52
CA SER A 115 6.42 10.92 -28.06
C SER A 115 6.72 11.83 -26.86
N TYR A 116 7.09 11.25 -25.74
CA TYR A 116 7.64 12.02 -24.63
C TYR A 116 9.17 11.99 -24.73
N MET A 117 9.70 13.14 -25.12
CA MET A 117 11.11 13.47 -25.05
C MET A 117 11.66 13.20 -23.64
N GLN A 118 12.78 12.49 -23.63
CA GLN A 118 13.71 12.46 -22.51
C GLN A 118 14.05 13.89 -22.08
N GLN A 119 13.60 14.29 -20.90
CA GLN A 119 14.22 15.41 -20.21
C GLN A 119 15.08 14.86 -19.07
N ASN A 120 16.38 15.03 -19.26
CA ASN A 120 17.42 14.92 -18.26
C ASN A 120 16.98 15.69 -16.99
N CYS A 121 16.90 15.02 -15.88
CA CYS A 121 16.87 15.65 -14.56
C CYS A 121 18.21 15.46 -13.88
N ASP A 122 19.16 16.32 -14.24
CA ASP A 122 20.19 16.75 -13.32
C ASP A 122 19.48 17.57 -12.23
N SER A 123 19.57 17.12 -10.99
CA SER A 123 19.60 18.03 -9.86
C SER A 123 19.79 17.29 -8.55
N ARG A 124 20.96 17.35 -8.04
CA ARG A 124 21.29 17.33 -6.62
C ARG A 124 20.64 18.56 -5.96
N GLU A 125 19.37 18.47 -5.58
CA GLU A 125 18.73 19.40 -4.64
C GLU A 125 17.22 19.13 -4.63
N ASN A 126 16.83 18.06 -3.99
CA ASN A 126 15.56 17.97 -3.25
C ASN A 126 15.49 16.60 -2.54
N GLN A 127 16.40 16.39 -1.60
CA GLN A 127 16.09 15.49 -0.49
C GLN A 127 15.03 16.17 0.37
N LYS A 128 13.86 16.37 -0.18
CA LYS A 128 12.66 16.65 0.60
C LYS A 128 12.43 15.39 1.41
N LYS A 129 12.91 15.41 2.64
CA LYS A 129 12.72 14.39 3.67
C LYS A 129 11.28 13.94 3.59
N MET A 130 11.04 12.76 3.06
CA MET A 130 9.73 12.20 2.79
C MET A 130 9.06 11.96 4.14
N LEU A 131 8.32 12.95 4.62
CA LEU A 131 7.58 12.89 5.88
C LEU A 131 6.47 11.87 5.71
N VAL A 132 6.67 10.68 6.26
CA VAL A 132 5.60 9.71 6.46
C VAL A 132 4.66 10.32 7.50
N GLN A 133 3.48 10.72 7.07
CA GLN A 133 2.44 11.28 7.94
C GLN A 133 1.53 10.18 8.49
N GLY A 134 2.10 9.11 8.99
CA GLY A 134 1.34 7.99 9.51
C GLY A 134 2.12 7.20 10.53
N ARG A 135 1.39 6.45 11.34
CA ARG A 135 1.95 5.52 12.33
C ARG A 135 1.37 4.12 12.15
N LEU A 136 2.14 3.10 12.50
CA LEU A 136 1.62 1.74 12.60
C LEU A 136 0.71 1.62 13.83
N LEU A 137 -0.53 1.20 13.60
CA LEU A 137 -1.45 0.77 14.65
C LEU A 137 -1.19 -0.68 15.01
N LEU A 138 -0.99 -1.53 14.00
CA LEU A 138 -0.66 -2.93 14.17
C LEU A 138 0.61 -3.25 13.40
N LYS A 139 1.61 -3.78 14.12
CA LYS A 139 2.79 -4.40 13.51
C LYS A 139 2.42 -5.68 12.80
N LYS A 140 3.34 -6.19 11.97
CA LYS A 140 3.14 -7.39 11.18
C LYS A 140 2.56 -8.54 11.99
N LYS A 141 1.37 -8.99 11.62
CA LYS A 141 0.71 -10.22 12.04
C LYS A 141 0.76 -11.22 10.88
N ALA A 142 1.04 -12.47 11.17
CA ALA A 142 1.13 -13.52 10.16
C ALA A 142 0.23 -14.71 10.54
N LYS A 143 -0.52 -15.23 9.54
CA LYS A 143 -1.39 -16.41 9.68
C LYS A 143 -1.53 -17.08 8.31
N ASP A 144 -1.38 -18.38 8.25
CA ASP A 144 -1.68 -19.21 7.05
C ASP A 144 -1.04 -18.72 5.74
N GLY A 145 0.20 -18.22 5.81
CA GLY A 145 0.91 -17.69 4.64
C GLY A 145 0.43 -16.32 4.19
N MET A 146 -0.30 -15.61 5.03
CA MET A 146 -0.68 -14.22 4.87
C MET A 146 -0.01 -13.35 5.92
N THR A 147 0.24 -12.09 5.60
CA THR A 147 0.77 -11.08 6.51
C THR A 147 -0.04 -9.80 6.40
N LEU A 148 -0.33 -9.19 7.54
CA LEU A 148 -1.09 -7.95 7.66
C LEU A 148 -0.40 -7.00 8.63
N ALA A 149 -0.38 -5.71 8.29
CA ALA A 149 -0.04 -4.62 9.16
C ALA A 149 -1.06 -3.49 8.93
N ILE A 150 -1.32 -2.69 9.93
CA ILE A 150 -2.28 -1.59 9.86
C ILE A 150 -1.56 -0.30 10.21
N ALA A 151 -1.72 0.71 9.38
CA ALA A 151 -1.24 2.06 9.64
C ALA A 151 -2.39 3.06 9.53
N GLU A 152 -2.32 4.12 10.31
CA GLU A 152 -3.23 5.26 10.21
C GLU A 152 -2.49 6.50 9.74
N ARG A 153 -3.19 7.36 9.04
CA ARG A 153 -2.74 8.68 8.65
C ARG A 153 -3.40 9.72 9.55
N GLU A 154 -2.64 10.69 10.02
CA GLU A 154 -3.21 11.82 10.72
C GLU A 154 -4.17 12.60 9.80
N TRP A 155 -5.39 12.81 10.28
CA TRP A 155 -6.37 13.67 9.64
C TRP A 155 -6.22 15.08 10.19
N SER A 156 -5.84 16.03 9.33
CA SER A 156 -6.02 17.46 9.65
C SER A 156 -7.30 17.94 8.99
N VAL A 157 -8.34 18.15 9.79
CA VAL A 157 -9.54 18.86 9.31
C VAL A 157 -9.19 20.36 9.41
N ARG A 158 -9.05 21.04 8.27
CA ARG A 158 -9.03 22.50 8.27
C ARG A 158 -10.49 22.93 8.22
N PHE A 159 -10.95 23.54 9.30
CA PHE A 159 -12.16 24.34 9.25
C PHE A 159 -11.73 25.69 8.65
N ASP A 160 -12.16 25.97 7.42
CA ASP A 160 -12.06 27.32 6.89
C ASP A 160 -13.06 28.16 7.68
N GLU A 161 -12.54 28.97 8.60
CA GLU A 161 -13.32 30.03 9.26
C GLU A 161 -13.63 31.06 8.19
N THR A 162 -14.87 31.09 7.77
CA THR A 162 -15.46 32.19 6.98
C THR A 162 -15.81 33.36 7.87
#